data_b047e61dfdc3b368e1fe3d386b30f344
#
_entry.id   b047e61dfdc3b368e1fe3d386b30f344
#
_cell.length_a   1.000
_cell.length_b   1.000
_cell.length_c   1.000
_cell.angle_alpha   90.00
_cell.angle_beta   90.00
_cell.angle_gamma   90.00
#
_symmetry.space_group_name_H-M   'P 1'
#
loop_
_entity.id
_entity.type
_entity.pdbx_description
1 polymer ?
#
loop_
_entity_poly.entity_id
_entity_poly.type
_entity_poly.pdbx_seq_one_letter_code
_entity_poly.pdbx_strand_id
1 'polypeptide(L)'
;MSQQGPIIVVSSAERPPFASALDEAKLFPVIDTNWADASRAVAQLAPAAVLVASPVAAEPGLDALARQIAATIPYLPLIAVDPVTALPANAIPFTQTGGNFDRLVARLRAALRVRTLHSTLLRRLDGDPAARAALDDTDPARDATVLLIGRGAGYPSLSVALGERMGVVGALSLEAAAKHLNVRDIDGIVLGEGFSPRVEDAFLTVLAEDARFRNLPVVLTSGALAPAYDLPNLEILSGEPAAVAANALPLIRQHAFETHLGRMLKSIEAGGLLDSRTGLLAPAAFNLDFVTAVSQTLAHGGGLSVARFAFDPDHPRAQLDGARILSRLMRQIDFGAAESDGSVIVVFAETDLRTAHAISRRLSSVMR
;
A
#
# COMPACT_ATOMS: atom_id res chain seq x y z
N MET A 1 -9.05 -25.71 -6.86
CA MET A 1 -9.88 -24.67 -7.50
C MET A 1 -10.25 -23.68 -6.40
N SER A 2 -9.75 -22.44 -6.44
CA SER A 2 -10.15 -21.45 -5.45
C SER A 2 -11.63 -21.14 -5.66
N GLN A 3 -12.44 -21.26 -4.63
CA GLN A 3 -13.85 -20.85 -4.63
C GLN A 3 -13.95 -19.32 -4.57
N GLN A 4 -13.44 -18.66 -5.60
CA GLN A 4 -13.66 -17.24 -5.75
C GLN A 4 -14.98 -17.06 -6.51
N GLY A 5 -15.92 -16.31 -5.94
CA GLY A 5 -17.23 -16.05 -6.51
C GLY A 5 -17.17 -15.28 -7.83
N PRO A 6 -18.33 -14.94 -8.44
CA PRO A 6 -18.41 -14.18 -9.68
C PRO A 6 -17.95 -12.74 -9.49
N ILE A 7 -17.75 -12.02 -10.59
CA ILE A 7 -17.63 -10.57 -10.62
C ILE A 7 -19.03 -9.99 -10.81
N ILE A 8 -19.44 -9.05 -9.95
CA ILE A 8 -20.71 -8.33 -10.11
C ILE A 8 -20.42 -7.01 -10.79
N VAL A 9 -21.17 -6.71 -11.84
CA VAL A 9 -21.19 -5.42 -12.54
C VAL A 9 -22.52 -4.74 -12.26
N VAL A 10 -22.45 -3.55 -11.63
CA VAL A 10 -23.64 -2.74 -11.31
C VAL A 10 -23.75 -1.58 -12.30
N SER A 11 -24.90 -1.43 -12.96
CA SER A 11 -25.19 -0.34 -13.89
C SER A 11 -26.62 0.11 -13.80
N SER A 12 -26.90 1.37 -14.19
CA SER A 12 -28.26 1.96 -14.21
C SER A 12 -29.00 1.68 -15.52
N ALA A 13 -28.27 1.33 -16.57
CA ALA A 13 -28.78 1.22 -17.93
C ALA A 13 -28.34 -0.09 -18.61
N GLU A 14 -28.09 -0.03 -19.90
CA GLU A 14 -27.54 -1.15 -20.66
C GLU A 14 -26.21 -1.67 -20.10
N ARG A 15 -25.91 -2.90 -20.43
CA ARG A 15 -24.65 -3.53 -20.06
C ARG A 15 -23.44 -2.69 -20.48
N PRO A 16 -22.56 -2.28 -19.55
CA PRO A 16 -21.45 -1.42 -19.89
C PRO A 16 -20.41 -2.13 -20.77
N PRO A 17 -19.74 -1.42 -21.70
CA PRO A 17 -18.78 -2.02 -22.63
C PRO A 17 -17.65 -2.79 -21.97
N PHE A 18 -17.20 -2.39 -20.78
CA PHE A 18 -16.15 -3.07 -20.06
C PHE A 18 -16.57 -4.47 -19.55
N ALA A 19 -17.86 -4.74 -19.40
CA ALA A 19 -18.34 -6.06 -18.99
C ALA A 19 -17.99 -7.14 -20.02
N SER A 20 -18.03 -6.80 -21.31
CA SER A 20 -17.59 -7.71 -22.39
C SER A 20 -16.10 -8.00 -22.32
N ALA A 21 -15.27 -6.98 -22.02
CA ALA A 21 -13.84 -7.19 -21.84
C ALA A 21 -13.52 -8.08 -20.61
N LEU A 22 -14.33 -8.01 -19.56
CA LEU A 22 -14.21 -8.91 -18.40
C LEU A 22 -14.57 -10.35 -18.76
N ASP A 23 -15.60 -10.56 -19.59
CA ASP A 23 -15.95 -11.90 -20.10
C ASP A 23 -14.83 -12.48 -20.96
N GLU A 24 -14.26 -11.68 -21.85
CA GLU A 24 -13.15 -12.08 -22.71
C GLU A 24 -11.89 -12.44 -21.92
N ALA A 25 -11.64 -11.75 -20.81
CA ALA A 25 -10.53 -12.03 -19.91
C ALA A 25 -10.68 -13.40 -19.20
N LYS A 26 -11.89 -13.99 -19.15
CA LYS A 26 -12.20 -15.32 -18.59
C LYS A 26 -11.69 -15.52 -17.16
N LEU A 27 -11.62 -14.46 -16.38
CA LEU A 27 -11.15 -14.54 -15.00
C LEU A 27 -12.17 -15.21 -14.08
N PHE A 28 -13.44 -14.78 -14.20
CA PHE A 28 -14.59 -15.26 -13.43
C PHE A 28 -15.88 -15.07 -14.24
N PRO A 29 -16.97 -15.77 -13.88
CA PRO A 29 -18.30 -15.42 -14.41
C PRO A 29 -18.63 -13.96 -14.06
N VAL A 30 -19.14 -13.22 -15.05
CA VAL A 30 -19.61 -11.85 -14.89
C VAL A 30 -21.11 -11.85 -14.74
N ILE A 31 -21.64 -11.22 -13.70
CA ILE A 31 -23.06 -11.11 -13.42
C ILE A 31 -23.43 -9.63 -13.42
N ASP A 32 -24.28 -9.25 -14.35
CA ASP A 32 -24.82 -7.90 -14.43
C ASP A 32 -25.99 -7.74 -13.47
N THR A 33 -26.07 -6.61 -12.79
CA THR A 33 -27.16 -6.26 -11.88
C THR A 33 -27.43 -4.75 -11.92
N ASN A 34 -28.64 -4.36 -11.51
CA ASN A 34 -28.99 -2.96 -11.33
C ASN A 34 -28.76 -2.50 -9.88
N TRP A 35 -28.84 -1.20 -9.64
CA TRP A 35 -28.62 -0.63 -8.30
C TRP A 35 -29.62 -1.11 -7.24
N ALA A 36 -30.89 -1.38 -7.62
CA ALA A 36 -31.91 -1.86 -6.70
C ALA A 36 -31.60 -3.25 -6.14
N ASP A 37 -30.94 -4.08 -6.94
CA ASP A 37 -30.62 -5.46 -6.62
C ASP A 37 -29.18 -5.68 -6.17
N ALA A 38 -28.30 -4.68 -6.31
CA ALA A 38 -26.85 -4.80 -6.08
C ALA A 38 -26.52 -5.31 -4.67
N SER A 39 -27.09 -4.74 -3.63
CA SER A 39 -26.85 -5.17 -2.24
C SER A 39 -27.29 -6.62 -1.99
N ARG A 40 -28.41 -7.03 -2.57
CA ARG A 40 -28.92 -8.40 -2.48
C ARG A 40 -27.99 -9.37 -3.25
N ALA A 41 -27.58 -9.00 -4.44
CA ALA A 41 -26.66 -9.81 -5.25
C ALA A 41 -25.32 -10.03 -4.54
N VAL A 42 -24.73 -8.99 -3.94
CA VAL A 42 -23.49 -9.10 -3.14
C VAL A 42 -23.67 -10.08 -1.97
N ALA A 43 -24.79 -9.99 -1.23
CA ALA A 43 -25.04 -10.86 -0.08
C ALA A 43 -25.25 -12.33 -0.48
N GLN A 44 -25.92 -12.59 -1.61
CA GLN A 44 -26.30 -13.95 -2.03
C GLN A 44 -25.21 -14.67 -2.81
N LEU A 45 -24.45 -13.95 -3.64
CA LEU A 45 -23.50 -14.56 -4.58
C LEU A 45 -22.07 -14.61 -4.05
N ALA A 46 -21.78 -13.93 -2.92
CA ALA A 46 -20.44 -13.84 -2.34
C ALA A 46 -19.36 -13.55 -3.41
N PRO A 47 -19.43 -12.39 -4.12
CA PRO A 47 -18.63 -12.14 -5.30
C PRO A 47 -17.14 -12.03 -4.99
N ALA A 48 -16.31 -12.20 -6.03
CA ALA A 48 -14.86 -11.95 -5.95
C ALA A 48 -14.53 -10.47 -6.01
N ALA A 49 -15.31 -9.68 -6.78
CA ALA A 49 -15.19 -8.23 -6.91
C ALA A 49 -16.55 -7.62 -7.31
N VAL A 50 -16.69 -6.32 -7.06
CA VAL A 50 -17.82 -5.52 -7.52
C VAL A 50 -17.29 -4.34 -8.34
N LEU A 51 -17.82 -4.17 -9.56
CA LEU A 51 -17.55 -3.03 -10.40
C LEU A 51 -18.83 -2.22 -10.56
N VAL A 52 -18.72 -0.90 -10.48
CA VAL A 52 -19.85 0.00 -10.69
C VAL A 52 -19.56 0.91 -11.89
N ALA A 53 -20.51 0.99 -12.82
CA ALA A 53 -20.35 1.76 -14.05
C ALA A 53 -20.78 3.20 -13.82
N SER A 54 -19.91 4.15 -14.16
CA SER A 54 -20.16 5.61 -14.19
C SER A 54 -21.07 6.08 -13.05
N PRO A 55 -20.70 5.84 -11.78
CA PRO A 55 -21.55 6.20 -10.67
C PRO A 55 -21.80 7.70 -10.68
N VAL A 56 -23.07 8.10 -10.78
CA VAL A 56 -23.50 9.50 -10.72
C VAL A 56 -23.76 9.86 -9.26
N ALA A 57 -23.50 11.11 -8.86
CA ALA A 57 -23.68 11.59 -7.48
C ALA A 57 -25.07 11.33 -6.89
N ALA A 58 -26.06 11.09 -7.73
CA ALA A 58 -27.44 10.88 -7.36
C ALA A 58 -27.82 9.40 -7.17
N GLU A 59 -26.89 8.45 -7.30
CA GLU A 59 -27.23 7.04 -7.05
C GLU A 59 -27.24 6.78 -5.53
N PRO A 60 -28.43 6.78 -4.89
CA PRO A 60 -28.53 6.67 -3.42
C PRO A 60 -28.05 5.33 -2.89
N GLY A 61 -27.72 4.39 -3.78
CA GLY A 61 -27.24 3.05 -3.45
C GLY A 61 -25.72 2.92 -3.27
N LEU A 62 -24.90 3.84 -3.81
CA LEU A 62 -23.43 3.67 -3.83
C LEU A 62 -22.83 3.64 -2.42
N ASP A 63 -23.19 4.57 -1.56
CA ASP A 63 -22.66 4.63 -0.19
C ASP A 63 -23.13 3.43 0.67
N ALA A 64 -24.36 2.97 0.47
CA ALA A 64 -24.88 1.80 1.16
C ALA A 64 -24.16 0.53 0.69
N LEU A 65 -23.98 0.36 -0.61
CA LEU A 65 -23.24 -0.75 -1.20
C LEU A 65 -21.76 -0.73 -0.76
N ALA A 66 -21.12 0.43 -0.76
CA ALA A 66 -19.74 0.59 -0.31
C ALA A 66 -19.56 0.23 1.16
N ARG A 67 -20.49 0.62 2.04
CA ARG A 67 -20.47 0.22 3.47
C ARG A 67 -20.67 -1.29 3.64
N GLN A 68 -21.57 -1.90 2.90
CA GLN A 68 -21.77 -3.35 2.91
C GLN A 68 -20.51 -4.09 2.47
N ILE A 69 -19.89 -3.63 1.39
CA ILE A 69 -18.65 -4.20 0.86
C ILE A 69 -17.49 -4.04 1.85
N ALA A 70 -17.39 -2.88 2.49
CA ALA A 70 -16.35 -2.63 3.51
C ALA A 70 -16.44 -3.58 4.71
N ALA A 71 -17.65 -4.01 5.07
CA ALA A 71 -17.91 -4.96 6.14
C ALA A 71 -17.72 -6.44 5.73
N THR A 72 -17.43 -6.71 4.45
CA THR A 72 -17.33 -8.09 3.94
C THR A 72 -15.94 -8.67 4.20
N ILE A 73 -15.92 -9.87 4.77
CA ILE A 73 -14.70 -10.65 5.02
C ILE A 73 -14.76 -11.96 4.18
N PRO A 74 -13.69 -12.31 3.46
CA PRO A 74 -12.44 -11.56 3.23
C PRO A 74 -12.67 -10.29 2.39
N TYR A 75 -11.66 -9.41 2.35
CA TYR A 75 -11.65 -8.15 1.58
C TYR A 75 -12.33 -8.32 0.22
N LEU A 76 -13.31 -7.45 -0.07
CA LEU A 76 -14.05 -7.42 -1.32
C LEU A 76 -13.74 -6.09 -2.03
N PRO A 77 -13.04 -6.11 -3.19
CA PRO A 77 -12.75 -4.89 -3.93
C PRO A 77 -14.00 -4.30 -4.58
N LEU A 78 -14.15 -2.99 -4.47
CA LEU A 78 -15.14 -2.17 -5.17
C LEU A 78 -14.39 -1.24 -6.14
N ILE A 79 -14.63 -1.37 -7.43
CA ILE A 79 -14.00 -0.53 -8.47
C ILE A 79 -15.09 0.32 -9.12
N ALA A 80 -14.88 1.65 -9.11
CA ALA A 80 -15.77 2.61 -9.79
C ALA A 80 -15.16 2.99 -11.16
N VAL A 81 -15.81 2.61 -12.22
CA VAL A 81 -15.39 2.87 -13.60
C VAL A 81 -15.95 4.20 -14.06
N ASP A 82 -15.08 5.10 -14.52
CA ASP A 82 -15.39 6.47 -14.98
C ASP A 82 -16.24 7.25 -13.96
N PRO A 83 -15.79 7.42 -12.72
CA PRO A 83 -16.55 8.11 -11.70
C PRO A 83 -16.70 9.60 -12.04
N VAL A 84 -17.93 10.11 -11.94
CA VAL A 84 -18.25 11.53 -12.21
C VAL A 84 -18.28 12.36 -10.93
N THR A 85 -18.26 11.70 -9.77
CA THR A 85 -18.43 12.33 -8.45
C THR A 85 -17.44 11.80 -7.44
N ALA A 86 -17.42 12.43 -6.24
CA ALA A 86 -16.64 11.94 -5.12
C ALA A 86 -17.04 10.50 -4.78
N LEU A 87 -16.02 9.67 -4.54
CA LEU A 87 -16.19 8.25 -4.25
C LEU A 87 -16.17 7.97 -2.75
N PRO A 88 -16.87 6.92 -2.29
CA PRO A 88 -16.65 6.35 -0.97
C PRO A 88 -15.19 5.94 -0.75
N ALA A 89 -14.70 6.01 0.48
CA ALA A 89 -13.29 5.80 0.83
C ALA A 89 -12.73 4.39 0.49
N ASN A 90 -13.59 3.42 0.20
CA ASN A 90 -13.21 2.06 -0.22
C ASN A 90 -13.50 1.77 -1.70
N ALA A 91 -14.00 2.74 -2.47
CA ALA A 91 -14.26 2.59 -3.90
C ALA A 91 -13.03 3.05 -4.71
N ILE A 92 -12.40 2.13 -5.40
CA ILE A 92 -11.19 2.35 -6.18
C ILE A 92 -11.55 3.02 -7.50
N PRO A 93 -11.06 4.22 -7.81
CA PRO A 93 -11.34 4.87 -9.08
C PRO A 93 -10.65 4.13 -10.24
N PHE A 94 -11.30 4.13 -11.38
CA PHE A 94 -10.72 3.75 -12.65
C PHE A 94 -11.24 4.66 -13.74
N THR A 95 -10.36 5.47 -14.32
CA THR A 95 -10.68 6.31 -15.48
C THR A 95 -10.22 5.61 -16.75
N GLN A 96 -11.16 5.40 -17.67
CA GLN A 96 -10.86 4.81 -18.96
C GLN A 96 -10.04 5.77 -19.80
N THR A 97 -8.96 5.28 -20.37
CA THR A 97 -8.12 6.02 -21.32
C THR A 97 -7.86 5.13 -22.53
N GLY A 98 -8.13 5.65 -23.71
CA GLY A 98 -8.04 4.85 -24.94
C GLY A 98 -9.22 3.91 -25.13
N GLY A 99 -9.22 3.12 -26.18
CA GLY A 99 -10.37 2.31 -26.57
C GLY A 99 -10.42 0.89 -25.98
N ASN A 100 -9.47 0.50 -25.10
CA ASN A 100 -9.42 -0.85 -24.55
C ASN A 100 -9.55 -0.85 -23.01
N PHE A 101 -9.85 -2.02 -22.45
CA PHE A 101 -10.04 -2.23 -21.02
C PHE A 101 -8.92 -3.08 -20.37
N ASP A 102 -7.80 -3.27 -21.05
CA ASP A 102 -6.69 -4.11 -20.53
C ASP A 102 -6.20 -3.62 -19.17
N ARG A 103 -6.15 -2.30 -18.98
CA ARG A 103 -5.75 -1.68 -17.72
C ARG A 103 -6.79 -1.93 -16.61
N LEU A 104 -8.09 -1.96 -16.93
CA LEU A 104 -9.14 -2.34 -15.97
C LEU A 104 -8.98 -3.79 -15.53
N VAL A 105 -8.74 -4.70 -16.50
CA VAL A 105 -8.50 -6.11 -16.21
C VAL A 105 -7.24 -6.29 -15.33
N ALA A 106 -6.17 -5.54 -15.63
CA ALA A 106 -4.95 -5.58 -14.82
C ALA A 106 -5.19 -5.05 -13.39
N ARG A 107 -5.94 -3.94 -13.23
CA ARG A 107 -6.35 -3.41 -11.91
C ARG A 107 -7.21 -4.39 -11.13
N LEU A 108 -8.18 -5.02 -11.80
CA LEU A 108 -9.01 -6.05 -11.18
C LEU A 108 -8.15 -7.23 -10.68
N ARG A 109 -7.18 -7.70 -11.49
CA ARG A 109 -6.25 -8.76 -11.06
C ARG A 109 -5.43 -8.34 -9.84
N ALA A 110 -4.95 -7.09 -9.79
CA ALA A 110 -4.24 -6.57 -8.63
C ALA A 110 -5.14 -6.56 -7.38
N ALA A 111 -6.39 -6.11 -7.49
CA ALA A 111 -7.35 -6.10 -6.39
C ALA A 111 -7.72 -7.52 -5.91
N LEU A 112 -7.91 -8.46 -6.83
CA LEU A 112 -8.17 -9.88 -6.51
C LEU A 112 -6.98 -10.55 -5.80
N ARG A 113 -5.76 -10.13 -6.10
CA ARG A 113 -4.57 -10.61 -5.37
C ARG A 113 -4.63 -10.21 -3.89
N VAL A 114 -5.03 -8.97 -3.58
CA VAL A 114 -5.21 -8.52 -2.19
C VAL A 114 -6.26 -9.36 -1.46
N ARG A 115 -7.40 -9.64 -2.12
CA ARG A 115 -8.42 -10.56 -1.59
C ARG A 115 -7.85 -11.95 -1.29
N THR A 116 -7.05 -12.49 -2.21
CA THR A 116 -6.42 -13.80 -2.04
C THR A 116 -5.44 -13.82 -0.87
N LEU A 117 -4.62 -12.78 -0.72
CA LEU A 117 -3.72 -12.63 0.42
C LEU A 117 -4.48 -12.57 1.74
N HIS A 118 -5.56 -11.77 1.79
CA HIS A 118 -6.40 -11.67 2.99
C HIS A 118 -7.04 -13.03 3.35
N SER A 119 -7.62 -13.72 2.37
CA SER A 119 -8.19 -15.06 2.57
C SER A 119 -7.14 -16.07 3.06
N THR A 120 -5.92 -15.98 2.55
CA THR A 120 -4.81 -16.85 2.96
C THR A 120 -4.39 -16.58 4.40
N LEU A 121 -4.27 -15.29 4.76
CA LEU A 121 -3.95 -14.89 6.11
C LEU A 121 -5.02 -15.34 7.11
N LEU A 122 -6.30 -15.11 6.80
CA LEU A 122 -7.42 -15.55 7.66
C LEU A 122 -7.39 -17.05 7.92
N ARG A 123 -7.07 -17.87 6.91
CA ARG A 123 -6.92 -19.34 7.07
C ARG A 123 -5.72 -19.70 7.95
N ARG A 124 -4.63 -18.95 7.88
CA ARG A 124 -3.44 -19.19 8.73
C ARG A 124 -3.63 -18.72 10.17
N LEU A 125 -4.50 -17.74 10.38
CA LEU A 125 -4.91 -17.24 11.69
C LEU A 125 -6.10 -18.02 12.28
N ASP A 126 -6.59 -19.05 11.59
CA ASP A 126 -7.63 -19.92 12.08
C ASP A 126 -7.10 -20.67 13.33
N GLY A 127 -7.67 -20.37 14.50
CA GLY A 127 -7.17 -20.84 15.79
C GLY A 127 -6.42 -19.80 16.62
N ASP A 128 -6.12 -18.60 16.09
CA ASP A 128 -5.55 -17.49 16.86
C ASP A 128 -6.49 -16.26 16.86
N PRO A 129 -7.47 -16.20 17.79
CA PRO A 129 -8.44 -15.10 17.86
C PRO A 129 -7.78 -13.74 18.14
N ALA A 130 -6.67 -13.72 18.89
CA ALA A 130 -5.99 -12.47 19.25
C ALA A 130 -5.30 -11.84 18.03
N ALA A 131 -4.58 -12.64 17.24
CA ALA A 131 -3.95 -12.17 16.01
C ALA A 131 -5.00 -11.77 14.96
N ARG A 132 -6.16 -12.45 14.92
CA ARG A 132 -7.28 -12.07 14.04
C ARG A 132 -7.89 -10.74 14.46
N ALA A 133 -8.15 -10.53 15.76
CA ALA A 133 -8.64 -9.24 16.25
C ALA A 133 -7.66 -8.08 15.96
N ALA A 134 -6.36 -8.33 16.08
CA ALA A 134 -5.34 -7.33 15.75
C ALA A 134 -5.34 -6.96 14.25
N LEU A 135 -5.67 -7.90 13.35
CA LEU A 135 -5.84 -7.63 11.92
C LEU A 135 -7.07 -6.76 11.68
N ASP A 136 -8.19 -7.06 12.34
CA ASP A 136 -9.46 -6.36 12.14
C ASP A 136 -9.44 -4.91 12.71
N ASP A 137 -8.63 -4.65 13.75
CA ASP A 137 -8.49 -3.32 14.39
C ASP A 137 -7.53 -2.38 13.64
N THR A 138 -6.84 -2.87 12.64
CA THR A 138 -5.83 -2.08 11.92
C THR A 138 -6.43 -1.35 10.72
N ASP A 139 -6.43 0.00 10.74
CA ASP A 139 -6.69 0.78 9.52
C ASP A 139 -5.40 0.91 8.69
N PRO A 140 -5.32 0.26 7.52
CA PRO A 140 -4.12 0.29 6.69
C PRO A 140 -3.71 1.70 6.24
N ALA A 141 -4.67 2.62 6.09
CA ALA A 141 -4.40 3.99 5.67
C ALA A 141 -3.70 4.81 6.76
N ARG A 142 -3.87 4.42 8.03
CA ARG A 142 -3.27 5.15 9.16
C ARG A 142 -1.74 5.15 9.12
N ASP A 143 -1.16 4.04 8.70
CA ASP A 143 0.29 3.85 8.62
C ASP A 143 0.82 4.04 7.18
N ALA A 144 -0.05 4.39 6.21
CA ALA A 144 0.32 4.58 4.82
C ALA A 144 1.20 5.82 4.61
N THR A 145 2.17 5.70 3.72
CA THR A 145 3.07 6.78 3.33
C THR A 145 3.01 7.01 1.82
N VAL A 146 2.71 8.24 1.41
CA VAL A 146 2.69 8.66 0.03
C VAL A 146 3.93 9.49 -0.32
N LEU A 147 4.51 9.25 -1.49
CA LEU A 147 5.57 10.06 -2.05
C LEU A 147 4.95 11.12 -2.97
N LEU A 148 4.98 12.38 -2.53
CA LEU A 148 4.54 13.51 -3.32
C LEU A 148 5.73 14.09 -4.08
N ILE A 149 5.65 14.07 -5.41
CA ILE A 149 6.71 14.56 -6.31
C ILE A 149 6.17 15.75 -7.08
N GLY A 150 6.83 16.91 -7.05
CA GLY A 150 6.39 18.08 -7.80
C GLY A 150 7.10 19.36 -7.44
N ARG A 151 6.94 20.37 -8.30
CA ARG A 151 7.50 21.73 -8.13
C ARG A 151 6.50 22.83 -8.46
N GLY A 152 5.28 22.46 -8.86
CA GLY A 152 4.24 23.41 -9.26
C GLY A 152 3.64 24.18 -8.09
N ALA A 153 2.85 25.21 -8.40
CA ALA A 153 2.18 26.06 -7.42
C ALA A 153 1.19 25.28 -6.51
N GLY A 154 0.62 24.18 -7.02
CA GLY A 154 -0.29 23.31 -6.29
C GLY A 154 0.40 22.38 -5.26
N TYR A 155 1.73 22.27 -5.28
CA TYR A 155 2.46 21.35 -4.40
C TYR A 155 2.18 21.55 -2.90
N PRO A 156 2.23 22.77 -2.33
CA PRO A 156 2.00 22.97 -0.89
C PRO A 156 0.58 22.56 -0.47
N SER A 157 -0.44 22.98 -1.22
CA SER A 157 -1.84 22.66 -0.90
C SER A 157 -2.14 21.16 -1.04
N LEU A 158 -1.55 20.51 -2.04
CA LEU A 158 -1.66 19.06 -2.22
C LEU A 158 -0.93 18.30 -1.09
N SER A 159 0.23 18.79 -0.65
CA SER A 159 0.96 18.23 0.49
C SER A 159 0.13 18.29 1.79
N VAL A 160 -0.56 19.41 2.04
CA VAL A 160 -1.46 19.55 3.19
C VAL A 160 -2.64 18.59 3.07
N ALA A 161 -3.34 18.58 1.94
CA ALA A 161 -4.52 17.74 1.72
C ALA A 161 -4.23 16.23 1.84
N LEU A 162 -3.05 15.78 1.39
CA LEU A 162 -2.59 14.41 1.59
C LEU A 162 -2.19 14.16 3.05
N GLY A 163 -1.49 15.13 3.67
CA GLY A 163 -1.00 15.03 5.05
C GLY A 163 -2.09 14.91 6.11
N GLU A 164 -3.29 15.44 5.83
CA GLU A 164 -4.48 15.27 6.68
C GLU A 164 -4.97 13.81 6.75
N ARG A 165 -4.59 12.97 5.77
CA ARG A 165 -5.10 11.61 5.61
C ARG A 165 -4.05 10.52 5.82
N MET A 166 -2.80 10.80 5.48
CA MET A 166 -1.70 9.82 5.47
C MET A 166 -0.34 10.50 5.66
N GLY A 167 0.73 9.73 5.83
CA GLY A 167 2.09 10.24 5.83
C GLY A 167 2.50 10.75 4.46
N VAL A 168 3.19 11.90 4.40
CA VAL A 168 3.68 12.47 3.15
C VAL A 168 5.20 12.61 3.20
N VAL A 169 5.86 12.04 2.21
CA VAL A 169 7.28 12.28 1.92
C VAL A 169 7.37 13.13 0.67
N GLY A 170 7.99 14.29 0.78
CA GLY A 170 8.08 15.23 -0.32
C GLY A 170 9.36 15.07 -1.15
N ALA A 171 9.26 15.16 -2.47
CA ALA A 171 10.41 15.21 -3.38
C ALA A 171 10.20 16.28 -4.45
N LEU A 172 11.18 17.18 -4.58
CA LEU A 172 11.15 18.25 -5.59
C LEU A 172 11.86 17.87 -6.89
N SER A 173 12.44 16.66 -6.94
CA SER A 173 13.07 16.10 -8.13
C SER A 173 12.88 14.59 -8.19
N LEU A 174 13.00 14.01 -9.39
CA LEU A 174 12.87 12.56 -9.58
C LEU A 174 14.05 11.80 -8.98
N GLU A 175 15.23 12.42 -8.89
CA GLU A 175 16.39 11.81 -8.22
C GLU A 175 16.17 11.71 -6.71
N ALA A 176 15.55 12.71 -6.09
CA ALA A 176 15.17 12.66 -4.68
C ALA A 176 14.06 11.60 -4.47
N ALA A 177 13.08 11.56 -5.38
CA ALA A 177 12.02 10.56 -5.36
C ALA A 177 12.58 9.13 -5.45
N ALA A 178 13.51 8.88 -6.36
CA ALA A 178 14.16 7.57 -6.51
C ALA A 178 14.92 7.15 -5.24
N LYS A 179 15.56 8.09 -4.54
CA LYS A 179 16.21 7.80 -3.24
C LYS A 179 15.18 7.35 -2.21
N HIS A 180 14.04 8.05 -2.10
CA HIS A 180 12.98 7.67 -1.17
C HIS A 180 12.39 6.30 -1.50
N LEU A 181 12.10 6.01 -2.77
CA LEU A 181 11.58 4.72 -3.23
C LEU A 181 12.51 3.54 -2.91
N ASN A 182 13.83 3.77 -2.93
CA ASN A 182 14.78 2.71 -2.61
C ASN A 182 14.93 2.43 -1.11
N VAL A 183 14.56 3.37 -0.26
CA VAL A 183 14.84 3.31 1.18
C VAL A 183 13.58 3.13 2.01
N ARG A 184 12.47 3.79 1.64
CA ARG A 184 11.24 3.83 2.43
C ARG A 184 10.19 2.86 1.89
N ASP A 185 9.30 2.43 2.77
CA ASP A 185 8.06 1.77 2.39
C ASP A 185 7.07 2.84 1.93
N ILE A 186 6.90 2.96 0.62
CA ILE A 186 5.98 3.91 -0.01
C ILE A 186 4.74 3.14 -0.46
N ASP A 187 3.56 3.63 -0.09
CA ASP A 187 2.27 3.01 -0.42
C ASP A 187 1.57 3.65 -1.63
N GLY A 188 2.12 4.74 -2.14
CA GLY A 188 1.65 5.39 -3.36
C GLY A 188 2.50 6.57 -3.76
N ILE A 189 2.43 6.93 -5.03
CA ILE A 189 3.10 8.10 -5.62
C ILE A 189 2.03 9.06 -6.09
N VAL A 190 2.18 10.34 -5.77
CA VAL A 190 1.42 11.43 -6.38
C VAL A 190 2.40 12.31 -7.13
N LEU A 191 2.32 12.29 -8.45
CA LEU A 191 3.13 13.11 -9.35
C LEU A 191 2.37 14.37 -9.71
N GLY A 192 2.80 15.48 -9.12
CA GLY A 192 2.29 16.82 -9.37
C GLY A 192 2.99 17.51 -10.52
N GLU A 193 2.64 18.76 -10.74
CA GLU A 193 3.15 19.60 -11.81
C GLU A 193 4.65 19.92 -11.68
N GLY A 194 5.24 20.40 -12.78
CA GLY A 194 6.58 20.97 -12.82
C GLY A 194 7.62 20.12 -13.54
N PHE A 195 7.20 19.05 -14.18
CA PHE A 195 8.05 18.23 -15.06
C PHE A 195 7.57 18.31 -16.51
N SER A 196 8.45 18.04 -17.44
CA SER A 196 8.08 17.92 -18.85
C SER A 196 7.48 16.54 -19.12
N PRO A 197 6.57 16.40 -20.11
CA PRO A 197 5.98 15.12 -20.47
C PRO A 197 7.01 14.01 -20.73
N ARG A 198 8.14 14.35 -21.32
CA ARG A 198 9.23 13.39 -21.57
C ARG A 198 9.87 12.86 -20.27
N VAL A 199 9.96 13.70 -19.24
CA VAL A 199 10.53 13.31 -17.94
C VAL A 199 9.53 12.47 -17.16
N GLU A 200 8.25 12.81 -17.23
CA GLU A 200 7.16 12.01 -16.63
C GLU A 200 7.09 10.63 -17.29
N ASP A 201 7.14 10.57 -18.63
CA ASP A 201 7.14 9.33 -19.40
C ASP A 201 8.33 8.41 -19.03
N ALA A 202 9.54 8.96 -18.96
CA ALA A 202 10.73 8.21 -18.55
C ALA A 202 10.59 7.66 -17.11
N PHE A 203 10.02 8.43 -16.19
CA PHE A 203 9.79 8.01 -14.83
C PHE A 203 8.76 6.87 -14.73
N LEU A 204 7.63 7.01 -15.44
CA LEU A 204 6.59 5.96 -15.48
C LEU A 204 7.10 4.68 -16.13
N THR A 205 7.92 4.78 -17.17
CA THR A 205 8.57 3.63 -17.81
C THR A 205 9.45 2.87 -16.80
N VAL A 206 10.30 3.58 -16.06
CA VAL A 206 11.15 2.95 -15.02
C VAL A 206 10.32 2.26 -13.94
N LEU A 207 9.21 2.88 -13.51
CA LEU A 207 8.31 2.24 -12.52
C LEU A 207 7.64 0.98 -13.09
N ALA A 208 7.26 0.99 -14.37
CA ALA A 208 6.62 -0.15 -15.02
C ALA A 208 7.59 -1.35 -15.21
N GLU A 209 8.85 -1.07 -15.47
CA GLU A 209 9.90 -2.08 -15.67
C GLU A 209 10.39 -2.72 -14.36
N ASP A 210 10.31 -2.00 -13.23
CA ASP A 210 10.74 -2.52 -11.94
C ASP A 210 9.59 -3.27 -11.23
N ALA A 211 9.75 -4.58 -11.08
CA ALA A 211 8.75 -5.45 -10.43
C ALA A 211 8.37 -5.00 -9.01
N ARG A 212 9.25 -4.27 -8.31
CA ARG A 212 8.97 -3.73 -6.96
C ARG A 212 7.90 -2.64 -6.98
N PHE A 213 7.80 -1.88 -8.08
CA PHE A 213 6.94 -0.70 -8.19
C PHE A 213 5.74 -0.89 -9.13
N ARG A 214 5.70 -1.97 -9.90
CA ARG A 214 4.63 -2.24 -10.88
C ARG A 214 3.22 -2.14 -10.28
N ASN A 215 3.03 -2.57 -9.04
CA ASN A 215 1.72 -2.56 -8.37
C ASN A 215 1.50 -1.34 -7.48
N LEU A 216 2.50 -0.46 -7.36
CA LEU A 216 2.40 0.75 -6.56
C LEU A 216 1.36 1.70 -7.20
N PRO A 217 0.42 2.25 -6.42
CA PRO A 217 -0.45 3.30 -6.90
C PRO A 217 0.33 4.52 -7.39
N VAL A 218 0.05 4.96 -8.60
CA VAL A 218 0.63 6.17 -9.18
C VAL A 218 -0.50 7.09 -9.61
N VAL A 219 -0.55 8.27 -9.06
CA VAL A 219 -1.54 9.30 -9.37
C VAL A 219 -0.83 10.45 -10.08
N LEU A 220 -1.30 10.79 -11.27
CA LEU A 220 -0.90 11.99 -11.99
C LEU A 220 -1.92 13.08 -11.74
N THR A 221 -1.48 14.29 -11.37
CA THR A 221 -2.40 15.42 -11.15
C THR A 221 -2.58 16.29 -12.40
N SER A 222 -1.75 16.08 -13.41
CA SER A 222 -1.79 16.78 -14.69
C SER A 222 -1.34 15.83 -15.80
N GLY A 223 -1.70 16.17 -17.04
CA GLY A 223 -1.27 15.44 -18.22
C GLY A 223 -2.35 14.52 -18.80
N ALA A 224 -2.03 13.97 -19.97
CA ALA A 224 -2.78 12.90 -20.60
C ALA A 224 -1.96 11.62 -20.47
N LEU A 225 -2.59 10.50 -20.13
CA LEU A 225 -1.89 9.22 -20.20
C LEU A 225 -1.49 8.95 -21.64
N ALA A 226 -0.18 8.88 -21.87
CA ALA A 226 0.31 8.20 -23.05
C ALA A 226 -0.04 6.71 -22.96
N PRO A 227 -0.16 6.00 -24.09
CA PRO A 227 -0.66 4.64 -24.07
C PRO A 227 0.30 3.69 -23.34
N ALA A 228 -0.29 2.79 -22.57
CA ALA A 228 0.24 1.48 -22.22
C ALA A 228 1.49 1.39 -21.34
N TYR A 229 1.49 2.04 -20.15
CA TYR A 229 2.38 1.58 -19.08
C TYR A 229 1.78 0.33 -18.42
N ASP A 230 2.60 -0.68 -18.14
CA ASP A 230 2.20 -1.84 -17.34
C ASP A 230 2.16 -1.46 -15.84
N LEU A 231 1.32 -0.47 -15.52
CA LEU A 231 1.04 0.06 -14.19
C LEU A 231 -0.47 -0.06 -13.91
N PRO A 232 -0.91 -1.19 -13.34
CA PRO A 232 -2.34 -1.44 -13.09
C PRO A 232 -3.03 -0.37 -12.26
N ASN A 233 -2.28 0.25 -11.33
CA ASN A 233 -2.79 1.24 -10.37
C ASN A 233 -2.41 2.68 -10.75
N LEU A 234 -2.14 2.95 -12.03
CA LEU A 234 -1.94 4.30 -12.55
C LEU A 234 -3.29 4.99 -12.75
N GLU A 235 -3.44 6.22 -12.24
CA GLU A 235 -4.66 7.01 -12.37
C GLU A 235 -4.34 8.48 -12.64
N ILE A 236 -5.24 9.19 -13.36
CA ILE A 236 -5.19 10.64 -13.49
C ILE A 236 -6.30 11.23 -12.63
N LEU A 237 -5.92 12.05 -11.67
CA LEU A 237 -6.85 12.74 -10.78
C LEU A 237 -6.54 14.24 -10.83
N SER A 238 -7.32 14.99 -11.61
CA SER A 238 -7.20 16.44 -11.71
C SER A 238 -8.25 17.15 -10.83
N GLY A 239 -7.99 18.40 -10.51
CA GLY A 239 -8.90 19.25 -9.76
C GLY A 239 -8.33 19.78 -8.45
N GLU A 240 -9.22 20.16 -7.54
CA GLU A 240 -8.83 20.71 -6.23
C GLU A 240 -8.03 19.69 -5.40
N PRO A 241 -6.99 20.13 -4.66
CA PRO A 241 -6.10 19.25 -3.91
C PRO A 241 -6.81 18.29 -2.95
N ALA A 242 -7.89 18.75 -2.31
CA ALA A 242 -8.69 17.93 -1.40
C ALA A 242 -9.42 16.78 -2.14
N ALA A 243 -9.91 17.05 -3.36
CA ALA A 243 -10.58 16.06 -4.21
C ALA A 243 -9.55 15.03 -4.73
N VAL A 244 -8.38 15.49 -5.17
CA VAL A 244 -7.28 14.61 -5.59
C VAL A 244 -6.87 13.68 -4.44
N ALA A 245 -6.65 14.22 -3.24
CA ALA A 245 -6.28 13.43 -2.07
C ALA A 245 -7.38 12.42 -1.68
N ALA A 246 -8.65 12.81 -1.74
CA ALA A 246 -9.78 11.92 -1.44
C ALA A 246 -9.89 10.76 -2.44
N ASN A 247 -9.71 11.04 -3.73
CA ASN A 247 -9.82 10.02 -4.79
C ASN A 247 -8.56 9.14 -4.90
N ALA A 248 -7.39 9.63 -4.48
CA ALA A 248 -6.17 8.83 -4.39
C ALA A 248 -6.20 7.83 -3.23
N LEU A 249 -6.89 8.19 -2.13
CA LEU A 249 -6.91 7.43 -0.89
C LEU A 249 -7.30 5.95 -1.06
N PRO A 250 -8.36 5.58 -1.82
CA PRO A 250 -8.75 4.17 -1.96
C PRO A 250 -7.66 3.30 -2.59
N LEU A 251 -6.94 3.82 -3.59
CA LEU A 251 -5.81 3.12 -4.22
C LEU A 251 -4.66 2.92 -3.25
N ILE A 252 -4.26 3.98 -2.55
CA ILE A 252 -3.17 3.95 -1.58
C ILE A 252 -3.52 3.04 -0.41
N ARG A 253 -4.76 3.11 0.10
CA ARG A 253 -5.27 2.25 1.16
C ARG A 253 -5.24 0.78 0.78
N GLN A 254 -5.63 0.42 -0.44
CA GLN A 254 -5.55 -0.96 -0.93
C GLN A 254 -4.11 -1.48 -0.94
N HIS A 255 -3.16 -0.67 -1.43
CA HIS A 255 -1.74 -1.06 -1.46
C HIS A 255 -1.16 -1.18 -0.04
N ALA A 256 -1.44 -0.22 0.84
CA ALA A 256 -1.02 -0.27 2.24
C ALA A 256 -1.57 -1.54 2.93
N PHE A 257 -2.82 -1.92 2.63
CA PHE A 257 -3.40 -3.15 3.13
C PHE A 257 -2.69 -4.39 2.57
N GLU A 258 -2.41 -4.45 1.28
CA GLU A 258 -1.62 -5.52 0.66
C GLU A 258 -0.26 -5.68 1.34
N THR A 259 0.44 -4.57 1.55
CA THR A 259 1.75 -4.56 2.21
C THR A 259 1.66 -5.02 3.67
N HIS A 260 0.63 -4.60 4.39
CA HIS A 260 0.35 -5.04 5.76
C HIS A 260 0.12 -6.55 5.82
N LEU A 261 -0.76 -7.09 4.97
CA LEU A 261 -1.03 -8.53 4.86
C LEU A 261 0.25 -9.32 4.55
N GLY A 262 1.08 -8.80 3.65
CA GLY A 262 2.36 -9.41 3.29
C GLY A 262 3.34 -9.47 4.47
N ARG A 263 3.43 -8.41 5.29
CA ARG A 263 4.25 -8.40 6.50
C ARG A 263 3.73 -9.38 7.55
N MET A 264 2.42 -9.44 7.76
CA MET A 264 1.84 -10.42 8.69
C MET A 264 2.11 -11.86 8.25
N LEU A 265 1.98 -12.17 6.97
CA LEU A 265 2.31 -13.51 6.46
C LEU A 265 3.79 -13.85 6.69
N LYS A 266 4.69 -12.92 6.44
CA LYS A 266 6.13 -13.09 6.73
C LYS A 266 6.40 -13.33 8.22
N SER A 267 5.71 -12.59 9.10
CA SER A 267 5.82 -12.80 10.55
C SER A 267 5.38 -14.20 10.95
N ILE A 268 4.26 -14.69 10.42
CA ILE A 268 3.77 -16.05 10.67
C ILE A 268 4.76 -17.10 10.13
N GLU A 269 5.28 -16.91 8.91
CA GLU A 269 6.26 -17.80 8.30
C GLU A 269 7.57 -17.86 9.08
N ALA A 270 7.95 -16.75 9.73
CA ALA A 270 9.08 -16.68 10.65
C ALA A 270 8.75 -17.20 12.07
N GLY A 271 7.61 -17.86 12.28
CA GLY A 271 7.23 -18.39 13.60
C GLY A 271 6.93 -17.32 14.65
N GLY A 272 6.53 -16.10 14.24
CA GLY A 272 6.27 -14.97 15.14
C GLY A 272 7.53 -14.24 15.61
N LEU A 273 8.70 -14.53 15.04
CA LEU A 273 9.95 -13.88 15.42
C LEU A 273 10.02 -12.41 14.97
N LEU A 274 9.23 -12.03 13.97
CA LEU A 274 9.22 -10.67 13.42
C LEU A 274 7.99 -9.89 13.87
N ASP A 275 8.18 -8.62 14.20
CA ASP A 275 7.10 -7.66 14.37
C ASP A 275 6.47 -7.31 13.00
N SER A 276 5.17 -7.53 12.85
CA SER A 276 4.46 -7.36 11.57
C SER A 276 4.32 -5.90 11.12
N ARG A 277 4.49 -4.91 12.00
CA ARG A 277 4.42 -3.49 11.66
C ARG A 277 5.75 -2.97 11.15
N THR A 278 6.83 -3.35 11.77
CA THR A 278 8.17 -2.80 11.53
C THR A 278 9.07 -3.73 10.70
N GLY A 279 8.86 -5.05 10.78
CA GLY A 279 9.74 -6.07 10.21
C GLY A 279 11.01 -6.32 11.02
N LEU A 280 11.17 -5.67 12.17
CA LEU A 280 12.23 -5.94 13.15
C LEU A 280 11.90 -7.22 13.95
N LEU A 281 12.83 -7.68 14.77
CA LEU A 281 12.56 -8.79 15.69
C LEU A 281 11.50 -8.40 16.72
N ALA A 282 10.64 -9.35 17.05
CA ALA A 282 9.78 -9.24 18.21
C ALA A 282 10.64 -9.20 19.50
N PRO A 283 10.21 -8.51 20.58
CA PRO A 283 11.04 -8.32 21.78
C PRO A 283 11.61 -9.62 22.39
N ALA A 284 10.81 -10.69 22.40
CA ALA A 284 11.25 -11.99 22.93
C ALA A 284 12.38 -12.60 22.05
N ALA A 285 12.22 -12.53 20.73
CA ALA A 285 13.24 -13.02 19.79
C ALA A 285 14.53 -12.19 19.88
N PHE A 286 14.39 -10.86 19.95
CA PHE A 286 15.54 -9.96 20.12
C PHE A 286 16.34 -10.29 21.38
N ASN A 287 15.67 -10.48 22.54
CA ASN A 287 16.35 -10.80 23.78
C ASN A 287 17.14 -12.11 23.70
N LEU A 288 16.57 -13.14 23.06
CA LEU A 288 17.23 -14.42 22.86
C LEU A 288 18.48 -14.28 21.97
N ASP A 289 18.35 -13.60 20.83
CA ASP A 289 19.45 -13.37 19.90
C ASP A 289 20.54 -12.50 20.54
N PHE A 290 20.16 -11.48 21.33
CA PHE A 290 21.10 -10.61 22.02
C PHE A 290 21.96 -11.38 23.03
N VAL A 291 21.32 -12.20 23.89
CA VAL A 291 22.06 -13.05 24.86
C VAL A 291 23.00 -14.02 24.14
N THR A 292 22.53 -14.60 23.05
CA THR A 292 23.32 -15.50 22.22
C THR A 292 24.53 -14.80 21.60
N ALA A 293 24.34 -13.62 21.00
CA ALA A 293 25.40 -12.83 20.39
C ALA A 293 26.45 -12.38 21.42
N VAL A 294 26.02 -11.94 22.60
CA VAL A 294 26.95 -11.60 23.71
C VAL A 294 27.77 -12.82 24.11
N SER A 295 27.13 -13.97 24.31
CA SER A 295 27.83 -15.20 24.72
C SER A 295 28.83 -15.66 23.66
N GLN A 296 28.47 -15.60 22.38
CA GLN A 296 29.39 -15.96 21.28
C GLN A 296 30.57 -14.99 21.18
N THR A 297 30.32 -13.69 21.34
CA THR A 297 31.38 -12.66 21.32
C THR A 297 32.38 -12.88 22.47
N LEU A 298 31.89 -13.20 23.66
CA LEU A 298 32.75 -13.49 24.81
C LEU A 298 33.56 -14.77 24.64
N ALA A 299 32.99 -15.79 24.00
CA ALA A 299 33.67 -17.08 23.81
C ALA A 299 34.68 -17.07 22.67
N HIS A 300 34.40 -16.36 21.58
CA HIS A 300 35.22 -16.44 20.36
C HIS A 300 35.97 -15.14 20.06
N GLY A 301 35.70 -14.08 20.81
CA GLY A 301 36.19 -12.72 20.50
C GLY A 301 35.37 -12.07 19.39
N GLY A 302 35.76 -10.89 18.99
CA GLY A 302 35.09 -10.09 17.98
C GLY A 302 34.50 -8.82 18.56
N GLY A 303 33.89 -8.02 17.71
CA GLY A 303 33.18 -6.79 18.09
C GLY A 303 31.67 -7.01 18.19
N LEU A 304 31.04 -6.50 19.22
CA LEU A 304 29.59 -6.40 19.33
C LEU A 304 29.27 -4.98 19.78
N SER A 305 28.54 -4.26 18.97
CA SER A 305 28.17 -2.87 19.27
C SER A 305 26.66 -2.70 19.25
N VAL A 306 26.14 -1.87 20.13
CA VAL A 306 24.72 -1.57 20.24
C VAL A 306 24.51 -0.09 19.96
N ALA A 307 23.53 0.24 19.11
CA ALA A 307 23.10 1.59 18.87
C ALA A 307 21.61 1.73 19.18
N ARG A 308 21.25 2.84 19.81
CA ARG A 308 19.87 3.24 20.01
C ARG A 308 19.54 4.40 19.10
N PHE A 309 18.52 4.24 18.28
CA PHE A 309 17.97 5.28 17.43
C PHE A 309 16.72 5.85 18.12
N ALA A 310 16.82 7.06 18.61
CA ALA A 310 15.70 7.77 19.22
C ALA A 310 15.04 8.66 18.17
N PHE A 311 13.72 8.67 18.18
CA PHE A 311 12.87 9.48 17.30
C PHE A 311 12.07 10.46 18.16
N ASP A 312 11.57 11.50 17.54
CA ASP A 312 10.69 12.46 18.20
C ASP A 312 9.42 11.74 18.71
N PRO A 313 9.14 11.76 20.01
CA PRO A 313 7.99 11.09 20.60
C PRO A 313 6.66 11.67 20.12
N ASP A 314 6.64 12.95 19.71
CA ASP A 314 5.44 13.61 19.21
C ASP A 314 5.10 13.21 17.75
N HIS A 315 5.97 12.43 17.11
CA HIS A 315 5.81 12.01 15.73
C HIS A 315 5.79 10.46 15.58
N PRO A 316 4.70 9.77 15.96
CA PRO A 316 4.63 8.30 15.92
C PRO A 316 4.86 7.70 14.52
N ARG A 317 4.52 8.45 13.46
CA ARG A 317 4.80 8.03 12.07
C ARG A 317 6.29 8.02 11.77
N ALA A 318 7.05 9.02 12.25
CA ALA A 318 8.50 9.05 12.07
C ALA A 318 9.18 7.88 12.80
N GLN A 319 8.67 7.48 13.96
CA GLN A 319 9.15 6.30 14.68
C GLN A 319 8.93 5.02 13.85
N LEU A 320 7.71 4.84 13.31
CA LEU A 320 7.38 3.68 12.49
C LEU A 320 8.17 3.63 11.18
N ASP A 321 8.28 4.77 10.48
CA ASP A 321 9.06 4.88 9.25
C ASP A 321 10.54 4.62 9.51
N GLY A 322 11.10 5.20 10.56
CA GLY A 322 12.47 4.95 10.99
C GLY A 322 12.74 3.47 11.31
N ALA A 323 11.83 2.79 12.01
CA ALA A 323 11.94 1.38 12.31
C ALA A 323 11.94 0.51 11.03
N ARG A 324 11.05 0.81 10.07
CA ARG A 324 11.00 0.15 8.77
C ARG A 324 12.24 0.38 7.92
N ILE A 325 12.76 1.61 7.91
CA ILE A 325 14.02 1.94 7.22
C ILE A 325 15.17 1.14 7.83
N LEU A 326 15.28 1.09 9.15
CA LEU A 326 16.32 0.31 9.83
C LEU A 326 16.21 -1.17 9.50
N SER A 327 15.00 -1.76 9.60
CA SER A 327 14.76 -3.16 9.24
C SER A 327 15.20 -3.48 7.81
N ARG A 328 15.02 -2.55 6.87
CA ARG A 328 15.36 -2.73 5.45
C ARG A 328 16.86 -2.54 5.15
N LEU A 329 17.55 -1.66 5.89
CA LEU A 329 18.92 -1.26 5.59
C LEU A 329 19.98 -1.95 6.44
N MET A 330 19.59 -2.65 7.50
CA MET A 330 20.50 -3.47 8.31
C MET A 330 21.08 -4.62 7.46
N ARG A 331 22.30 -5.04 7.79
CA ARG A 331 22.89 -6.24 7.21
C ARG A 331 22.19 -7.48 7.76
N GLN A 332 22.23 -8.60 7.05
CA GLN A 332 21.63 -9.87 7.50
C GLN A 332 22.12 -10.36 8.86
N ILE A 333 23.34 -10.02 9.24
CA ILE A 333 23.94 -10.40 10.53
C ILE A 333 23.58 -9.43 11.66
N ASP A 334 23.09 -8.22 11.33
CA ASP A 334 22.64 -7.25 12.31
C ASP A 334 21.16 -7.50 12.62
N PHE A 335 20.76 -7.20 13.84
CA PHE A 335 19.37 -7.37 14.25
C PHE A 335 18.92 -6.23 15.17
N GLY A 336 17.64 -6.04 15.29
CA GLY A 336 17.11 -4.95 16.11
C GLY A 336 15.67 -5.17 16.49
N ALA A 337 15.21 -4.39 17.47
CA ALA A 337 13.85 -4.36 17.94
C ALA A 337 13.40 -2.94 18.23
N ALA A 338 12.09 -2.70 18.07
CA ALA A 338 11.45 -1.48 18.53
C ALA A 338 11.19 -1.56 20.04
N GLU A 339 11.46 -0.47 20.76
CA GLU A 339 11.19 -0.33 22.19
C GLU A 339 9.81 0.32 22.41
N SER A 340 9.32 0.20 23.63
CA SER A 340 7.99 0.75 24.01
C SER A 340 7.90 2.28 23.94
N ASP A 341 9.04 2.97 23.96
CA ASP A 341 9.13 4.42 23.81
C ASP A 341 9.26 4.89 22.37
N GLY A 342 9.14 3.96 21.39
CA GLY A 342 9.27 4.22 19.97
C GLY A 342 10.70 4.32 19.46
N SER A 343 11.71 4.19 20.32
CA SER A 343 13.11 4.05 19.88
C SER A 343 13.35 2.68 19.28
N VAL A 344 14.46 2.53 18.53
CA VAL A 344 14.90 1.25 17.98
C VAL A 344 16.28 0.95 18.47
N ILE A 345 16.45 -0.24 19.04
CA ILE A 345 17.77 -0.78 19.37
C ILE A 345 18.25 -1.65 18.21
N VAL A 346 19.49 -1.42 17.76
CA VAL A 346 20.17 -2.21 16.73
C VAL A 346 21.47 -2.77 17.28
N VAL A 347 21.66 -4.05 17.10
CA VAL A 347 22.89 -4.77 17.43
C VAL A 347 23.67 -4.99 16.15
N PHE A 348 24.89 -4.46 16.10
CA PHE A 348 25.85 -4.65 15.03
C PHE A 348 26.78 -5.81 15.40
N ALA A 349 26.54 -6.95 14.81
CA ALA A 349 27.38 -8.13 15.03
C ALA A 349 28.74 -7.99 14.33
N GLU A 350 29.79 -8.55 14.90
CA GLU A 350 31.17 -8.51 14.38
C GLU A 350 31.64 -7.09 14.04
N THR A 351 31.26 -6.11 14.87
CA THR A 351 31.43 -4.69 14.57
C THR A 351 32.03 -3.97 15.81
N ASP A 352 33.14 -3.32 15.63
CA ASP A 352 33.74 -2.46 16.66
C ASP A 352 32.99 -1.13 16.80
N LEU A 353 33.20 -0.40 17.87
CA LEU A 353 32.53 0.84 18.19
C LEU A 353 32.73 1.93 17.13
N ARG A 354 33.92 2.03 16.55
CA ARG A 354 34.21 3.05 15.51
C ARG A 354 33.43 2.78 14.23
N THR A 355 33.40 1.54 13.80
CA THR A 355 32.63 1.10 12.63
C THR A 355 31.12 1.23 12.88
N ALA A 356 30.65 0.87 14.08
CA ALA A 356 29.27 1.03 14.49
C ALA A 356 28.81 2.51 14.44
N HIS A 357 29.67 3.44 14.89
CA HIS A 357 29.40 4.86 14.75
C HIS A 357 29.26 5.32 13.29
N ALA A 358 30.12 4.82 12.39
CA ALA A 358 30.05 5.15 10.98
C ALA A 358 28.75 4.63 10.33
N ILE A 359 28.38 3.37 10.64
CA ILE A 359 27.13 2.76 10.19
C ILE A 359 25.93 3.54 10.72
N SER A 360 25.89 3.83 12.02
CA SER A 360 24.78 4.56 12.65
C SER A 360 24.59 5.95 12.06
N ARG A 361 25.66 6.69 11.78
CA ARG A 361 25.58 8.00 11.10
C ARG A 361 25.00 7.88 9.70
N ARG A 362 25.40 6.85 8.93
CA ARG A 362 24.85 6.60 7.59
C ARG A 362 23.37 6.29 7.66
N LEU A 363 22.95 5.40 8.56
CA LEU A 363 21.54 5.07 8.76
C LEU A 363 20.71 6.30 9.20
N SER A 364 21.23 7.08 10.15
CA SER A 364 20.57 8.32 10.61
C SER A 364 20.43 9.36 9.50
N SER A 365 21.39 9.46 8.58
CA SER A 365 21.32 10.42 7.47
C SER A 365 20.21 10.12 6.46
N VAL A 366 19.79 8.88 6.38
CA VAL A 366 18.72 8.43 5.47
C VAL A 366 17.33 8.64 6.09
N MET A 367 17.24 8.65 7.41
CA MET A 367 15.98 8.81 8.15
C MET A 367 15.52 10.27 8.32
N ARG A 368 16.41 11.24 8.03
CA ARG A 368 16.12 12.68 8.08
C ARG A 368 15.22 13.18 6.97
#